data_44adbd1e2839715d6dffd81e4543af21
#
_entry.id   44adbd1e2839715d6dffd81e4543af21
#
_cell.length_a   1.000
_cell.length_b   1.000
_cell.length_c   1.000
_cell.angle_alpha   90.00
_cell.angle_beta   90.00
_cell.angle_gamma   90.00
#
_symmetry.space_group_name_H-M   'P 1'
#
loop_
_entity.id
_entity.type
_entity.pdbx_description
1 polymer ?
#
loop_
_entity_poly.entity_id
_entity_poly.type
_entity_poly.pdbx_seq_one_letter_code
_entity_poly.pdbx_strand_id
1 'polypeptide(L)'
;MKKVALALASGGPRGFAYIGAIEELLARGYEISSIAGASAGSLVGGIYAAGGLEAFKQWLFDLDPVKVMTLMDVSVSRSYLVKGERVINEIKARVPEVNIQDLPIPFTAVATDLYTGEEVLFREGPLFEAIRASISIPSMFKPVVWKGRTLVDGGMVNTFPLNRVARTEGDILVGFNVNQIDAAEIQGYLDSREAISRESDHSLLGRIQAGLQTRQLEESGRQNWIPVDASDNFYTVLQRSFGIMNCSLSRMGIELTPPDVLISLPYDSYHGVYGYSHAREIAELGRRLTAEALDAYEKKHA
;
A
#
# COMPACT_ATOMS: atom_id res chain seq x y z
N MET A 1 -25.92 12.05 -6.01
CA MET A 1 -24.67 11.74 -5.27
C MET A 1 -23.50 12.11 -6.16
N LYS A 2 -22.43 12.65 -5.58
CA LYS A 2 -21.19 12.92 -6.36
C LYS A 2 -20.49 11.60 -6.62
N LYS A 3 -20.17 11.30 -7.88
CA LYS A 3 -19.46 10.07 -8.26
C LYS A 3 -17.96 10.22 -8.11
N VAL A 4 -17.30 9.14 -7.69
CA VAL A 4 -15.87 9.08 -7.49
C VAL A 4 -15.26 7.95 -8.33
N ALA A 5 -14.34 8.30 -9.21
CA ALA A 5 -13.38 7.36 -9.80
C ALA A 5 -12.18 7.26 -8.85
N LEU A 6 -11.94 6.07 -8.25
CA LEU A 6 -10.98 5.90 -7.16
C LEU A 6 -9.71 5.17 -7.63
N ALA A 7 -8.57 5.81 -7.50
CA ALA A 7 -7.26 5.21 -7.74
C ALA A 7 -6.54 4.90 -6.43
N LEU A 8 -6.08 3.67 -6.26
CA LEU A 8 -5.42 3.17 -5.06
C LEU A 8 -4.01 2.68 -5.38
N ALA A 9 -3.00 3.32 -4.79
CA ALA A 9 -1.61 3.02 -5.07
C ALA A 9 -1.15 1.65 -4.52
N SER A 10 -0.03 1.15 -5.01
CA SER A 10 0.75 0.08 -4.39
C SER A 10 1.34 0.57 -3.06
N GLY A 11 1.44 -0.28 -2.03
CA GLY A 11 2.03 0.18 -0.77
C GLY A 11 2.07 -0.80 0.40
N GLY A 12 1.88 -2.09 0.17
CA GLY A 12 1.92 -3.11 1.21
C GLY A 12 0.92 -2.82 2.36
N PRO A 13 1.32 -2.91 3.64
CA PRO A 13 0.40 -2.74 4.77
C PRO A 13 -0.21 -1.33 4.85
N ARG A 14 0.46 -0.30 4.32
CA ARG A 14 -0.10 1.07 4.26
C ARG A 14 -1.39 1.16 3.46
N GLY A 15 -1.61 0.23 2.53
CA GLY A 15 -2.85 0.13 1.77
C GLY A 15 -4.09 -0.19 2.61
N PHE A 16 -3.94 -0.59 3.88
CA PHE A 16 -5.09 -0.72 4.78
C PHE A 16 -5.75 0.62 5.10
N ALA A 17 -5.06 1.74 4.86
CA ALA A 17 -5.63 3.09 4.90
C ALA A 17 -6.80 3.26 3.91
N TYR A 18 -6.80 2.50 2.81
CA TYR A 18 -7.88 2.53 1.82
C TYR A 18 -9.23 2.08 2.37
N ILE A 19 -9.24 1.22 3.40
CA ILE A 19 -10.47 0.80 4.10
C ILE A 19 -11.15 2.03 4.70
N GLY A 20 -10.42 2.79 5.51
CA GLY A 20 -10.95 4.01 6.12
C GLY A 20 -11.30 5.10 5.10
N ALA A 21 -10.53 5.19 4.01
CA ALA A 21 -10.81 6.12 2.93
C ALA A 21 -12.13 5.81 2.21
N ILE A 22 -12.37 4.55 1.88
CA ILE A 22 -13.63 4.10 1.26
C ILE A 22 -14.81 4.38 2.20
N GLU A 23 -14.67 4.05 3.50
CA GLU A 23 -15.71 4.30 4.49
C GLU A 23 -16.02 5.80 4.65
N GLU A 24 -15.02 6.67 4.64
CA GLU A 24 -15.20 8.12 4.74
C GLU A 24 -15.89 8.69 3.49
N LEU A 25 -15.50 8.28 2.29
CA LEU A 25 -16.17 8.66 1.04
C LEU A 25 -17.65 8.30 1.08
N LEU A 26 -17.98 7.07 1.48
CA LEU A 26 -19.36 6.59 1.59
C LEU A 26 -20.16 7.35 2.67
N ALA A 27 -19.55 7.60 3.84
CA ALA A 27 -20.17 8.34 4.95
C ALA A 27 -20.53 9.78 4.55
N ARG A 28 -19.76 10.41 3.66
CA ARG A 28 -20.03 11.74 3.10
C ARG A 28 -21.00 11.72 1.90
N GLY A 29 -21.54 10.55 1.56
CA GLY A 29 -22.53 10.41 0.48
C GLY A 29 -21.92 10.43 -0.92
N TYR A 30 -20.62 10.17 -1.07
CA TYR A 30 -20.02 9.91 -2.38
C TYR A 30 -20.34 8.48 -2.83
N GLU A 31 -20.51 8.30 -4.13
CA GLU A 31 -20.69 6.99 -4.78
C GLU A 31 -19.38 6.63 -5.50
N ILE A 32 -18.75 5.53 -5.13
CA ILE A 32 -17.58 5.03 -5.86
C ILE A 32 -18.08 4.35 -7.13
N SER A 33 -17.83 5.00 -8.28
CA SER A 33 -18.31 4.55 -9.59
C SER A 33 -17.35 3.64 -10.32
N SER A 34 -16.05 3.63 -9.94
CA SER A 34 -15.02 2.77 -10.52
C SER A 34 -13.78 2.76 -9.65
N ILE A 35 -12.96 1.69 -9.75
CA ILE A 35 -11.70 1.57 -9.01
C ILE A 35 -10.59 1.06 -9.92
N ALA A 36 -9.38 1.63 -9.79
CA ALA A 36 -8.15 1.01 -10.25
C ALA A 36 -7.16 0.90 -9.09
N GLY A 37 -6.48 -0.24 -8.99
CA GLY A 37 -5.53 -0.51 -7.93
C GLY A 37 -4.29 -1.27 -8.38
N ALA A 38 -3.17 -1.01 -7.71
CA ALA A 38 -1.95 -1.81 -7.81
C ALA A 38 -1.62 -2.40 -6.44
N SER A 39 -1.18 -3.66 -6.40
CA SER A 39 -0.78 -4.33 -5.14
C SER A 39 -1.86 -4.24 -4.05
N ALA A 40 -1.54 -3.65 -2.90
CA ALA A 40 -2.50 -3.42 -1.82
C ALA A 40 -3.75 -2.64 -2.28
N GLY A 41 -3.61 -1.73 -3.25
CA GLY A 41 -4.73 -1.02 -3.85
C GLY A 41 -5.66 -1.95 -4.64
N SER A 42 -5.11 -2.94 -5.35
CA SER A 42 -5.91 -3.96 -6.02
C SER A 42 -6.62 -4.89 -5.02
N LEU A 43 -5.95 -5.22 -3.92
CA LEU A 43 -6.51 -6.07 -2.87
C LEU A 43 -7.72 -5.40 -2.22
N VAL A 44 -7.54 -4.21 -1.65
CA VAL A 44 -8.63 -3.52 -0.92
C VAL A 44 -9.73 -3.06 -1.88
N GLY A 45 -9.35 -2.49 -3.03
CA GLY A 45 -10.31 -2.02 -4.04
C GLY A 45 -11.13 -3.15 -4.66
N GLY A 46 -10.50 -4.28 -4.98
CA GLY A 46 -11.18 -5.45 -5.53
C GLY A 46 -12.13 -6.11 -4.52
N ILE A 47 -11.69 -6.22 -3.25
CA ILE A 47 -12.54 -6.74 -2.17
C ILE A 47 -13.75 -5.83 -1.94
N TYR A 48 -13.56 -4.51 -1.96
CA TYR A 48 -14.68 -3.57 -1.87
C TYR A 48 -15.66 -3.74 -3.06
N ALA A 49 -15.14 -3.79 -4.28
CA ALA A 49 -15.95 -3.95 -5.48
C ALA A 49 -16.76 -5.27 -5.46
N ALA A 50 -16.23 -6.32 -4.83
CA ALA A 50 -16.92 -7.59 -4.60
C ALA A 50 -17.90 -7.57 -3.40
N GLY A 51 -18.06 -6.43 -2.71
CA GLY A 51 -18.95 -6.31 -1.54
C GLY A 51 -18.42 -6.97 -0.27
N GLY A 52 -17.14 -7.37 -0.24
CA GLY A 52 -16.54 -8.11 0.85
C GLY A 52 -15.77 -7.27 1.89
N LEU A 53 -15.78 -5.92 1.78
CA LEU A 53 -14.91 -5.07 2.58
C LEU A 53 -15.09 -5.25 4.09
N GLU A 54 -16.34 -5.36 4.57
CA GLU A 54 -16.61 -5.48 6.01
C GLU A 54 -16.10 -6.80 6.58
N ALA A 55 -16.34 -7.93 5.90
CA ALA A 55 -15.83 -9.23 6.34
C ALA A 55 -14.31 -9.30 6.31
N PHE A 56 -13.68 -8.70 5.30
CA PHE A 56 -12.24 -8.57 5.19
C PHE A 56 -11.67 -7.70 6.32
N LYS A 57 -12.27 -6.55 6.59
CA LYS A 57 -11.87 -5.62 7.66
C LYS A 57 -11.90 -6.28 9.03
N GLN A 58 -13.00 -6.97 9.36
CA GLN A 58 -13.12 -7.67 10.64
C GLN A 58 -12.01 -8.70 10.82
N TRP A 59 -11.80 -9.55 9.82
CA TRP A 59 -10.72 -10.53 9.85
C TRP A 59 -9.34 -9.89 9.98
N LEU A 60 -9.08 -8.84 9.20
CA LEU A 60 -7.81 -8.13 9.19
C LEU A 60 -7.49 -7.48 10.54
N PHE A 61 -8.51 -6.91 11.21
CA PHE A 61 -8.37 -6.25 12.50
C PHE A 61 -8.15 -7.20 13.67
N ASP A 62 -8.42 -8.50 13.46
CA ASP A 62 -8.16 -9.57 14.42
C ASP A 62 -6.76 -10.20 14.25
N LEU A 63 -5.98 -9.74 13.28
CA LEU A 63 -4.62 -10.22 13.06
C LEU A 63 -3.66 -9.61 14.09
N ASP A 64 -3.04 -10.48 14.86
CA ASP A 64 -1.89 -10.17 15.71
C ASP A 64 -0.58 -10.59 15.01
N PRO A 65 0.60 -10.20 15.52
CA PRO A 65 1.88 -10.55 14.91
C PRO A 65 2.09 -12.05 14.71
N VAL A 66 1.55 -12.90 15.60
CA VAL A 66 1.68 -14.37 15.51
C VAL A 66 0.84 -14.90 14.35
N LYS A 67 -0.40 -14.42 14.22
CA LYS A 67 -1.28 -14.77 13.10
C LYS A 67 -0.70 -14.29 11.78
N VAL A 68 -0.16 -13.06 11.71
CA VAL A 68 0.52 -12.54 10.51
C VAL A 68 1.67 -13.45 10.12
N MET A 69 2.54 -13.84 11.06
CA MET A 69 3.64 -14.77 10.78
C MET A 69 3.14 -16.15 10.30
N THR A 70 2.04 -16.63 10.83
CA THR A 70 1.42 -17.91 10.43
C THR A 70 0.86 -17.83 9.00
N LEU A 71 0.31 -16.68 8.61
CA LEU A 71 -0.18 -16.43 7.25
C LEU A 71 0.96 -16.32 6.23
N MET A 72 2.15 -15.93 6.68
CA MET A 72 3.34 -15.97 5.86
C MET A 72 3.75 -17.42 5.62
N ASP A 73 3.32 -17.98 4.50
CA ASP A 73 3.66 -19.32 4.03
C ASP A 73 5.13 -19.34 3.57
N VAL A 74 6.04 -19.32 4.59
CA VAL A 74 7.49 -19.19 4.36
C VAL A 74 7.99 -20.37 3.52
N SER A 75 8.70 -20.05 2.46
CA SER A 75 9.27 -21.01 1.51
C SER A 75 10.77 -21.17 1.70
N VAL A 76 11.26 -22.37 1.51
CA VAL A 76 12.71 -22.69 1.43
C VAL A 76 13.28 -22.36 0.03
N SER A 77 12.53 -21.66 -0.82
CA SER A 77 12.96 -21.27 -2.16
C SER A 77 14.06 -20.20 -2.11
N ARG A 78 14.98 -20.27 -3.09
CA ARG A 78 16.00 -19.22 -3.29
C ARG A 78 15.43 -17.96 -3.97
N SER A 79 14.22 -18.03 -4.52
CA SER A 79 13.66 -17.00 -5.39
C SER A 79 12.56 -16.15 -4.73
N TYR A 80 11.99 -16.61 -3.61
CA TYR A 80 10.93 -15.92 -2.88
C TYR A 80 10.82 -16.42 -1.44
N LEU A 81 10.36 -15.55 -0.53
CA LEU A 81 10.21 -15.86 0.89
C LEU A 81 8.84 -16.48 1.23
N VAL A 82 7.79 -16.06 0.54
CA VAL A 82 6.39 -16.41 0.84
C VAL A 82 5.69 -16.89 -0.44
N LYS A 83 4.92 -17.98 -0.35
CA LYS A 83 4.12 -18.44 -1.49
C LYS A 83 2.91 -17.53 -1.75
N GLY A 84 2.32 -16.96 -0.71
CA GLY A 84 1.18 -16.03 -0.76
C GLY A 84 -0.17 -16.71 -0.98
N GLU A 85 -0.22 -18.03 -1.07
CA GLU A 85 -1.46 -18.77 -1.30
C GLU A 85 -2.34 -18.82 -0.05
N ARG A 86 -1.72 -18.94 1.14
CA ARG A 86 -2.46 -19.01 2.40
C ARG A 86 -3.27 -17.75 2.69
N VAL A 87 -2.67 -16.57 2.49
CA VAL A 87 -3.37 -15.28 2.67
C VAL A 87 -4.56 -15.18 1.73
N ILE A 88 -4.38 -15.50 0.46
CA ILE A 88 -5.47 -15.46 -0.53
C ILE A 88 -6.59 -16.47 -0.17
N ASN A 89 -6.25 -17.67 0.29
CA ASN A 89 -7.25 -18.68 0.69
C ASN A 89 -8.05 -18.22 1.91
N GLU A 90 -7.40 -17.57 2.90
CA GLU A 90 -8.08 -17.01 4.05
C GLU A 90 -9.05 -15.88 3.67
N ILE A 91 -8.69 -15.07 2.68
CA ILE A 91 -9.58 -14.02 2.16
C ILE A 91 -10.73 -14.64 1.38
N LYS A 92 -10.47 -15.61 0.51
CA LYS A 92 -11.51 -16.36 -0.26
C LYS A 92 -12.54 -17.05 0.63
N ALA A 93 -12.16 -17.46 1.82
CA ALA A 93 -13.10 -18.05 2.78
C ALA A 93 -14.15 -17.04 3.31
N ARG A 94 -13.92 -15.74 3.11
CA ARG A 94 -14.74 -14.64 3.64
C ARG A 94 -15.36 -13.76 2.57
N VAL A 95 -14.71 -13.68 1.42
CA VAL A 95 -15.13 -12.85 0.29
C VAL A 95 -15.39 -13.79 -0.91
N PRO A 96 -16.56 -13.74 -1.54
CA PRO A 96 -16.88 -14.63 -2.63
C PRO A 96 -15.96 -14.43 -3.84
N GLU A 97 -15.56 -15.52 -4.49
CA GLU A 97 -14.90 -15.46 -5.79
C GLU A 97 -15.91 -15.01 -6.85
N VAL A 98 -15.57 -13.97 -7.57
CA VAL A 98 -16.37 -13.41 -8.66
C VAL A 98 -15.45 -13.09 -9.84
N ASN A 99 -16.01 -13.00 -11.04
CA ASN A 99 -15.25 -12.47 -12.16
C ASN A 99 -15.31 -10.93 -12.15
N ILE A 100 -14.24 -10.31 -12.56
CA ILE A 100 -14.11 -8.84 -12.55
C ILE A 100 -15.18 -8.16 -13.39
N GLN A 101 -15.54 -8.74 -14.55
CA GLN A 101 -16.58 -8.21 -15.44
C GLN A 101 -17.99 -8.29 -14.85
N ASP A 102 -18.20 -9.13 -13.82
CA ASP A 102 -19.49 -9.31 -13.15
C ASP A 102 -19.63 -8.43 -11.89
N LEU A 103 -18.61 -7.63 -11.57
CA LEU A 103 -18.64 -6.71 -10.44
C LEU A 103 -19.64 -5.58 -10.67
N PRO A 104 -20.28 -5.05 -9.61
CA PRO A 104 -21.27 -3.96 -9.72
C PRO A 104 -20.66 -2.62 -10.19
N ILE A 105 -19.33 -2.47 -10.08
CA ILE A 105 -18.59 -1.31 -10.56
C ILE A 105 -17.36 -1.75 -11.35
N PRO A 106 -16.94 -0.99 -12.39
CA PRO A 106 -15.71 -1.25 -13.10
C PRO A 106 -14.50 -1.31 -12.17
N PHE A 107 -13.73 -2.38 -12.29
CA PHE A 107 -12.51 -2.58 -11.53
C PHE A 107 -11.33 -2.92 -12.44
N THR A 108 -10.16 -2.35 -12.16
CA THR A 108 -8.90 -2.66 -12.84
C THR A 108 -7.83 -3.00 -11.80
N ALA A 109 -7.27 -4.21 -11.87
CA ALA A 109 -6.05 -4.54 -11.16
C ALA A 109 -4.84 -4.48 -12.10
N VAL A 110 -3.72 -3.95 -11.60
CA VAL A 110 -2.48 -3.80 -12.35
C VAL A 110 -1.48 -4.85 -11.90
N ALA A 111 -0.86 -5.55 -12.85
CA ALA A 111 0.32 -6.39 -12.63
C ALA A 111 1.39 -6.05 -13.67
N THR A 112 2.57 -6.63 -13.52
CA THR A 112 3.72 -6.40 -14.41
C THR A 112 4.21 -7.73 -14.98
N ASP A 113 4.44 -7.80 -16.28
CA ASP A 113 5.16 -8.93 -16.88
C ASP A 113 6.65 -8.82 -16.56
N LEU A 114 7.17 -9.82 -15.86
CA LEU A 114 8.56 -9.82 -15.37
C LEU A 114 9.62 -9.77 -16.47
N TYR A 115 9.31 -10.32 -17.65
CA TYR A 115 10.28 -10.42 -18.73
C TYR A 115 10.21 -9.28 -19.73
N THR A 116 9.00 -8.77 -20.01
CA THR A 116 8.82 -7.68 -20.99
C THR A 116 8.78 -6.31 -20.34
N GLY A 117 8.52 -6.21 -19.03
CA GLY A 117 8.25 -4.96 -18.33
C GLY A 117 6.90 -4.33 -18.70
N GLU A 118 6.07 -5.02 -19.44
CA GLU A 118 4.74 -4.51 -19.82
C GLU A 118 3.77 -4.50 -18.65
N GLU A 119 2.94 -3.47 -18.62
CA GLU A 119 1.79 -3.40 -17.74
C GLU A 119 0.72 -4.40 -18.18
N VAL A 120 0.22 -5.20 -17.25
CA VAL A 120 -0.87 -6.16 -17.47
C VAL A 120 -2.10 -5.70 -16.69
N LEU A 121 -3.17 -5.39 -17.41
CA LEU A 121 -4.42 -4.90 -16.84
C LEU A 121 -5.45 -6.04 -16.75
N PHE A 122 -5.89 -6.33 -15.56
CA PHE A 122 -6.99 -7.25 -15.32
C PHE A 122 -8.30 -6.46 -15.21
N ARG A 123 -9.17 -6.63 -16.20
CA ARG A 123 -10.53 -6.05 -16.27
C ARG A 123 -11.59 -7.13 -16.45
N GLU A 124 -11.16 -8.36 -16.56
CA GLU A 124 -11.97 -9.57 -16.72
C GLU A 124 -11.27 -10.77 -16.08
N GLY A 125 -12.00 -11.87 -15.88
CA GLY A 125 -11.51 -13.10 -15.28
C GLY A 125 -11.62 -13.11 -13.75
N PRO A 126 -11.11 -14.17 -13.10
CA PRO A 126 -11.25 -14.36 -11.66
C PRO A 126 -10.58 -13.25 -10.84
N LEU A 127 -11.34 -12.63 -9.94
CA LEU A 127 -10.87 -11.50 -9.14
C LEU A 127 -9.61 -11.83 -8.33
N PHE A 128 -9.60 -12.97 -7.66
CA PHE A 128 -8.46 -13.33 -6.80
C PHE A 128 -7.22 -13.76 -7.58
N GLU A 129 -7.34 -14.21 -8.81
CA GLU A 129 -6.18 -14.41 -9.69
C GLU A 129 -5.53 -13.07 -10.05
N ALA A 130 -6.34 -12.08 -10.39
CA ALA A 130 -5.88 -10.73 -10.67
C ALA A 130 -5.21 -10.07 -9.44
N ILE A 131 -5.86 -10.15 -8.28
CA ILE A 131 -5.30 -9.66 -7.00
C ILE A 131 -3.98 -10.38 -6.70
N ARG A 132 -3.96 -11.74 -6.81
CA ARG A 132 -2.75 -12.53 -6.52
C ARG A 132 -1.58 -12.17 -7.43
N ALA A 133 -1.84 -11.89 -8.70
CA ALA A 133 -0.81 -11.40 -9.63
C ALA A 133 -0.33 -10.00 -9.20
N SER A 134 -1.27 -9.09 -8.92
CA SER A 134 -1.00 -7.70 -8.56
C SER A 134 -0.19 -7.53 -7.27
N ILE A 135 -0.35 -8.43 -6.28
CA ILE A 135 0.40 -8.39 -4.99
C ILE A 135 1.70 -9.20 -5.00
N SER A 136 2.15 -9.70 -6.15
CA SER A 136 3.35 -10.56 -6.27
C SER A 136 4.65 -9.75 -6.18
N ILE A 137 4.91 -9.13 -5.02
CA ILE A 137 6.12 -8.34 -4.75
C ILE A 137 7.36 -9.18 -4.99
N PRO A 138 8.27 -8.76 -5.89
CA PRO A 138 9.50 -9.49 -6.16
C PRO A 138 10.32 -9.76 -4.89
N SER A 139 10.95 -10.92 -4.82
CA SER A 139 11.69 -11.46 -3.67
C SER A 139 10.81 -11.83 -2.45
N MET A 140 9.65 -11.22 -2.27
CA MET A 140 8.74 -11.54 -1.17
C MET A 140 7.76 -12.64 -1.58
N PHE A 141 6.97 -12.44 -2.62
CA PHE A 141 5.98 -13.40 -3.07
C PHE A 141 6.39 -14.15 -4.34
N LYS A 142 5.93 -15.41 -4.44
CA LYS A 142 6.11 -16.21 -5.66
C LYS A 142 5.41 -15.50 -6.83
N PRO A 143 6.10 -15.27 -7.97
CA PRO A 143 5.47 -14.78 -9.19
C PRO A 143 4.33 -15.69 -9.66
N VAL A 144 3.35 -15.12 -10.33
CA VAL A 144 2.19 -15.85 -10.90
C VAL A 144 2.40 -16.10 -12.38
N VAL A 145 2.16 -17.34 -12.82
CA VAL A 145 2.13 -17.66 -14.26
C VAL A 145 0.69 -17.54 -14.74
N TRP A 146 0.43 -16.62 -15.67
CA TRP A 146 -0.89 -16.36 -16.23
C TRP A 146 -0.82 -16.24 -17.76
N LYS A 147 -1.57 -17.10 -18.46
CA LYS A 147 -1.60 -17.13 -19.95
C LYS A 147 -0.19 -17.12 -20.57
N GLY A 148 0.75 -17.88 -20.00
CA GLY A 148 2.14 -17.99 -20.47
C GLY A 148 3.07 -16.83 -20.08
N ARG A 149 2.57 -15.83 -19.37
CA ARG A 149 3.36 -14.68 -18.84
C ARG A 149 3.70 -14.93 -17.37
N THR A 150 4.87 -14.48 -16.94
CA THR A 150 5.27 -14.49 -15.52
C THR A 150 5.01 -13.11 -14.92
N LEU A 151 4.05 -13.03 -14.01
CA LEU A 151 3.58 -11.75 -13.48
C LEU A 151 4.10 -11.51 -12.07
N VAL A 152 4.47 -10.26 -11.84
CA VAL A 152 4.86 -9.68 -10.57
C VAL A 152 4.02 -8.46 -10.24
N ASP A 153 4.25 -7.84 -9.08
CA ASP A 153 3.50 -6.70 -8.55
C ASP A 153 3.37 -5.55 -9.56
N GLY A 154 2.17 -4.99 -9.63
CA GLY A 154 1.86 -3.89 -10.54
C GLY A 154 2.61 -2.60 -10.22
N GLY A 155 3.02 -2.43 -8.96
CA GLY A 155 3.83 -1.30 -8.52
C GLY A 155 5.18 -1.16 -9.21
N MET A 156 5.64 -2.22 -9.90
CA MET A 156 6.90 -2.18 -10.65
C MET A 156 6.86 -1.23 -11.86
N VAL A 157 5.70 -1.04 -12.48
CA VAL A 157 5.55 -0.19 -13.69
C VAL A 157 4.48 0.89 -13.55
N ASN A 158 3.43 0.64 -12.77
CA ASN A 158 2.37 1.62 -12.50
C ASN A 158 1.95 1.54 -11.02
N THR A 159 2.75 2.17 -10.19
CA THR A 159 2.55 2.18 -8.74
C THR A 159 1.25 2.85 -8.34
N PHE A 160 0.80 3.87 -9.08
CA PHE A 160 -0.40 4.65 -8.79
C PHE A 160 -1.25 4.79 -10.05
N PRO A 161 -2.21 3.88 -10.28
CA PRO A 161 -2.88 3.71 -11.57
C PRO A 161 -4.00 4.74 -11.81
N LEU A 162 -3.72 6.03 -11.62
CA LEU A 162 -4.62 7.16 -11.90
C LEU A 162 -5.13 7.15 -13.34
N ASN A 163 -4.27 6.76 -14.27
CA ASN A 163 -4.55 6.69 -15.71
C ASN A 163 -5.28 5.39 -16.14
N ARG A 164 -5.66 4.52 -15.19
CA ARG A 164 -6.31 3.23 -15.46
C ARG A 164 -7.72 3.13 -14.87
N VAL A 165 -8.12 4.11 -14.07
CA VAL A 165 -9.49 4.20 -13.54
C VAL A 165 -10.45 4.49 -14.69
N ALA A 166 -11.55 3.73 -14.76
CA ALA A 166 -12.62 4.04 -15.69
C ALA A 166 -13.33 5.33 -15.24
N ARG A 167 -13.47 6.28 -16.14
CA ARG A 167 -14.11 7.59 -15.86
C ARG A 167 -15.54 7.60 -16.37
N THR A 168 -16.42 8.23 -15.61
CA THR A 168 -17.80 8.51 -15.99
C THR A 168 -18.05 10.00 -15.98
N GLU A 169 -18.99 10.47 -16.79
CA GLU A 169 -19.33 11.90 -16.85
C GLU A 169 -19.74 12.44 -15.48
N GLY A 170 -19.10 13.53 -15.07
CA GLY A 170 -19.36 14.22 -13.82
C GLY A 170 -18.76 13.57 -12.57
N ASP A 171 -17.94 12.51 -12.71
CA ASP A 171 -17.18 11.99 -11.59
C ASP A 171 -15.95 12.87 -11.26
N ILE A 172 -15.48 12.75 -10.02
CA ILE A 172 -14.19 13.30 -9.59
C ILE A 172 -13.18 12.17 -9.46
N LEU A 173 -11.93 12.44 -9.86
CA LEU A 173 -10.82 11.52 -9.65
C LEU A 173 -10.25 11.69 -8.26
N VAL A 174 -10.45 10.69 -7.42
CA VAL A 174 -9.84 10.64 -6.08
C VAL A 174 -8.68 9.65 -6.12
N GLY A 175 -7.50 10.12 -5.74
CA GLY A 175 -6.31 9.30 -5.66
C GLY A 175 -5.80 9.17 -4.24
N PHE A 176 -5.52 7.93 -3.78
CA PHE A 176 -4.87 7.70 -2.50
C PHE A 176 -3.45 7.16 -2.73
N ASN A 177 -2.47 8.03 -2.48
CA ASN A 177 -1.05 7.73 -2.59
C ASN A 177 -0.46 7.39 -1.22
N VAL A 178 0.16 6.23 -1.09
CA VAL A 178 0.87 5.80 0.14
C VAL A 178 2.40 5.75 -0.07
N ASN A 179 2.90 6.48 -1.06
CA ASN A 179 4.30 6.50 -1.47
C ASN A 179 4.84 7.95 -1.51
N GLN A 180 4.42 8.78 -0.57
CA GLN A 180 4.95 10.14 -0.45
C GLN A 180 6.25 10.11 0.34
N ILE A 181 7.32 10.70 -0.20
CA ILE A 181 8.54 10.97 0.54
C ILE A 181 8.50 12.43 1.00
N ASP A 182 8.65 12.65 2.30
CA ASP A 182 8.95 13.96 2.87
C ASP A 182 10.46 14.08 3.13
N ALA A 183 11.15 14.67 2.18
CA ALA A 183 12.61 14.81 2.26
C ALA A 183 13.06 15.66 3.46
N ALA A 184 12.29 16.67 3.85
CA ALA A 184 12.62 17.53 5.00
C ALA A 184 12.48 16.76 6.31
N GLU A 185 11.43 15.95 6.43
CA GLU A 185 11.23 15.08 7.58
C GLU A 185 12.35 14.03 7.71
N ILE A 186 12.72 13.39 6.59
CA ILE A 186 13.82 12.43 6.54
C ILE A 186 15.14 13.10 6.97
N GLN A 187 15.45 14.26 6.42
CA GLN A 187 16.68 14.97 6.76
C GLN A 187 16.72 15.35 8.25
N GLY A 188 15.62 15.87 8.80
CA GLY A 188 15.54 16.18 10.23
C GLY A 188 15.75 14.98 11.14
N TYR A 189 15.29 13.79 10.72
CA TYR A 189 15.58 12.55 11.45
C TYR A 189 17.07 12.17 11.37
N LEU A 190 17.66 12.22 10.17
CA LEU A 190 19.09 11.89 9.99
C LEU A 190 19.99 12.83 10.80
N ASP A 191 19.68 14.14 10.80
CA ASP A 191 20.40 15.14 11.60
C ASP A 191 20.30 14.84 13.10
N SER A 192 19.11 14.43 13.57
CA SER A 192 18.89 14.06 14.97
C SER A 192 19.68 12.82 15.38
N ARG A 193 19.74 11.81 14.52
CA ARG A 193 20.57 10.61 14.75
C ARG A 193 22.06 10.95 14.80
N GLU A 194 22.52 11.79 13.89
CA GLU A 194 23.93 12.21 13.86
C GLU A 194 24.29 12.99 15.12
N ALA A 195 23.41 13.87 15.60
CA ALA A 195 23.60 14.58 16.86
C ALA A 195 23.74 13.63 18.06
N ILE A 196 22.83 12.64 18.19
CA ILE A 196 22.90 11.61 19.24
C ILE A 196 24.22 10.82 19.15
N SER A 197 24.64 10.46 17.95
CA SER A 197 25.90 9.72 17.73
C SER A 197 27.13 10.54 18.10
N ARG A 198 27.14 11.84 17.81
CA ARG A 198 28.26 12.75 18.13
C ARG A 198 28.36 13.04 19.63
N GLU A 199 27.22 13.12 20.33
CA GLU A 199 27.18 13.39 21.76
C GLU A 199 27.49 12.14 22.62
N SER A 200 27.37 10.95 22.02
CA SER A 200 27.67 9.70 22.73
C SER A 200 29.17 9.53 22.93
N ASP A 201 29.58 9.26 24.16
CA ASP A 201 30.94 8.80 24.41
C ASP A 201 31.11 7.36 23.85
N HIS A 202 32.35 6.99 23.53
CA HIS A 202 32.66 5.65 22.97
C HIS A 202 32.66 4.53 24.02
N SER A 203 32.27 4.82 25.27
CA SER A 203 32.11 3.84 26.33
C SER A 203 30.93 2.89 26.06
N LEU A 204 30.91 1.73 26.70
CA LEU A 204 29.79 0.79 26.61
C LEU A 204 28.47 1.44 27.07
N LEU A 205 28.53 2.25 28.14
CA LEU A 205 27.38 2.96 28.68
C LEU A 205 26.90 4.04 27.70
N GLY A 206 27.79 4.83 27.08
CA GLY A 206 27.46 5.83 26.07
C GLY A 206 26.76 5.20 24.86
N ARG A 207 27.23 4.03 24.39
CA ARG A 207 26.57 3.30 23.29
C ARG A 207 25.17 2.79 23.65
N ILE A 208 24.99 2.29 24.88
CA ILE A 208 23.66 1.86 25.37
C ILE A 208 22.73 3.08 25.46
N GLN A 209 23.21 4.19 26.01
CA GLN A 209 22.43 5.42 26.14
C GLN A 209 22.04 6.02 24.78
N ALA A 210 22.96 6.10 23.82
CA ALA A 210 22.69 6.51 22.45
C ALA A 210 21.65 5.60 21.79
N GLY A 211 21.75 4.28 21.97
CA GLY A 211 20.78 3.33 21.47
C GLY A 211 19.38 3.53 22.06
N LEU A 212 19.27 3.82 23.36
CA LEU A 212 17.99 4.17 24.00
C LEU A 212 17.42 5.49 23.51
N GLN A 213 18.25 6.52 23.33
CA GLN A 213 17.81 7.83 22.80
C GLN A 213 17.34 7.70 21.35
N THR A 214 18.06 6.96 20.51
CA THR A 214 17.64 6.67 19.13
C THR A 214 16.30 5.97 19.11
N ARG A 215 16.12 4.96 19.96
CA ARG A 215 14.85 4.26 20.10
C ARG A 215 13.71 5.18 20.56
N GLN A 216 13.96 6.07 21.51
CA GLN A 216 12.98 7.07 21.94
C GLN A 216 12.64 8.04 20.81
N LEU A 217 13.61 8.44 19.98
CA LEU A 217 13.38 9.26 18.79
C LEU A 217 12.49 8.54 17.79
N GLU A 218 12.68 7.24 17.61
CA GLU A 218 11.85 6.38 16.75
C GLU A 218 10.43 6.21 17.31
N GLU A 219 10.25 6.14 18.63
CA GLU A 219 8.97 5.98 19.31
C GLU A 219 8.20 7.31 19.48
N SER A 220 8.87 8.45 19.56
CA SER A 220 8.31 9.74 20.01
C SER A 220 7.52 10.54 18.97
N GLY A 221 7.10 9.96 17.86
CA GLY A 221 6.21 10.67 16.94
C GLY A 221 6.28 10.25 15.48
N ARG A 222 7.11 9.30 15.17
CA ARG A 222 7.28 8.75 13.82
C ARG A 222 7.14 7.25 13.90
N GLN A 223 5.94 6.82 14.24
CA GLN A 223 5.62 5.42 14.39
C GLN A 223 6.09 4.65 13.15
N ASN A 224 7.04 3.73 13.39
CA ASN A 224 7.51 2.75 12.40
C ASN A 224 8.46 3.25 11.30
N TRP A 225 9.16 4.35 11.52
CA TRP A 225 10.24 4.75 10.65
C TRP A 225 11.43 3.82 10.82
N ILE A 226 11.80 3.06 9.79
CA ILE A 226 13.00 2.23 9.82
C ILE A 226 14.10 3.02 9.08
N PRO A 227 15.06 3.57 9.82
CA PRO A 227 16.20 4.20 9.18
C PRO A 227 16.99 3.11 8.46
N VAL A 228 17.29 3.34 7.19
CA VAL A 228 18.28 2.53 6.49
C VAL A 228 19.64 2.98 6.98
N ASP A 229 20.26 2.19 7.86
CA ASP A 229 21.68 2.33 8.11
C ASP A 229 22.44 1.80 6.88
N ALA A 230 23.50 2.47 6.46
CA ALA A 230 24.36 2.00 5.35
C ALA A 230 25.03 0.65 5.64
N SER A 231 25.00 0.20 6.90
CA SER A 231 25.39 -1.14 7.34
C SER A 231 24.29 -2.21 7.16
N ASP A 232 23.10 -1.84 6.68
CA ASP A 232 21.98 -2.74 6.50
C ASP A 232 22.30 -3.81 5.45
N ASN A 233 21.68 -4.98 5.64
CA ASN A 233 21.89 -6.11 4.76
C ASN A 233 21.31 -5.85 3.35
N PHE A 234 21.79 -6.63 2.39
CA PHE A 234 21.36 -6.54 0.98
C PHE A 234 19.84 -6.47 0.79
N TYR A 235 19.07 -7.20 1.60
CA TYR A 235 17.62 -7.24 1.50
C TYR A 235 16.97 -5.87 1.86
N THR A 236 17.44 -5.23 2.92
CA THR A 236 16.94 -3.91 3.34
C THR A 236 17.23 -2.85 2.28
N VAL A 237 18.46 -2.84 1.72
CA VAL A 237 18.83 -1.92 0.64
C VAL A 237 17.96 -2.16 -0.60
N LEU A 238 17.73 -3.42 -0.97
CA LEU A 238 16.87 -3.78 -2.10
C LEU A 238 15.43 -3.30 -1.91
N GLN A 239 14.85 -3.55 -0.74
CA GLN A 239 13.49 -3.10 -0.40
C GLN A 239 13.37 -1.56 -0.43
N ARG A 240 14.37 -0.86 0.10
CA ARG A 240 14.41 0.61 0.06
C ARG A 240 14.51 1.12 -1.37
N SER A 241 15.32 0.47 -2.21
CA SER A 241 15.46 0.84 -3.62
C SER A 241 14.13 0.70 -4.37
N PHE A 242 13.39 -0.39 -4.18
CA PHE A 242 12.03 -0.54 -4.72
C PHE A 242 11.08 0.53 -4.20
N GLY A 243 11.18 0.86 -2.92
CA GLY A 243 10.38 1.92 -2.34
C GLY A 243 10.61 3.28 -2.98
N ILE A 244 11.87 3.67 -3.19
CA ILE A 244 12.24 4.93 -3.86
C ILE A 244 11.72 4.95 -5.30
N MET A 245 11.82 3.83 -6.02
CA MET A 245 11.24 3.70 -7.37
C MET A 245 9.73 3.91 -7.34
N ASN A 246 9.01 3.26 -6.41
CA ASN A 246 7.56 3.42 -6.25
C ASN A 246 7.18 4.87 -5.95
N CYS A 247 7.91 5.56 -5.08
CA CYS A 247 7.68 6.97 -4.79
C CYS A 247 7.86 7.84 -6.05
N SER A 248 8.89 7.57 -6.83
CA SER A 248 9.17 8.29 -8.08
C SER A 248 8.09 8.04 -9.14
N LEU A 249 7.67 6.77 -9.32
CA LEU A 249 6.58 6.42 -10.24
C LEU A 249 5.25 7.03 -9.81
N SER A 250 4.93 7.02 -8.51
CA SER A 250 3.71 7.67 -8.00
C SER A 250 3.71 9.17 -8.29
N ARG A 251 4.82 9.86 -8.06
CA ARG A 251 4.96 11.30 -8.37
C ARG A 251 4.77 11.57 -9.86
N MET A 252 5.43 10.81 -10.73
CA MET A 252 5.24 10.91 -12.18
C MET A 252 3.79 10.64 -12.60
N GLY A 253 3.13 9.66 -11.99
CA GLY A 253 1.72 9.36 -12.22
C GLY A 253 0.81 10.54 -11.87
N ILE A 254 1.06 11.21 -10.74
CA ILE A 254 0.31 12.41 -10.31
C ILE A 254 0.55 13.58 -11.29
N GLU A 255 1.79 13.79 -11.75
CA GLU A 255 2.12 14.84 -12.72
C GLU A 255 1.43 14.61 -14.09
N LEU A 256 1.38 13.36 -14.54
CA LEU A 256 0.77 12.99 -15.83
C LEU A 256 -0.77 12.95 -15.78
N THR A 257 -1.33 12.58 -14.64
CA THR A 257 -2.78 12.42 -14.43
C THR A 257 -3.14 12.96 -13.05
N PRO A 258 -3.18 14.30 -12.89
CA PRO A 258 -3.46 14.90 -11.60
C PRO A 258 -4.89 14.57 -11.14
N PRO A 259 -5.09 14.03 -9.92
CA PRO A 259 -6.41 13.78 -9.37
C PRO A 259 -7.06 15.09 -8.88
N ASP A 260 -8.40 15.11 -8.84
CA ASP A 260 -9.16 16.23 -8.27
C ASP A 260 -8.99 16.30 -6.75
N VAL A 261 -8.85 15.13 -6.10
CA VAL A 261 -8.55 14.99 -4.68
C VAL A 261 -7.38 14.03 -4.52
N LEU A 262 -6.27 14.50 -3.97
CA LEU A 262 -5.11 13.70 -3.63
C LEU A 262 -5.04 13.49 -2.12
N ILE A 263 -5.10 12.23 -1.69
CA ILE A 263 -4.88 11.82 -0.32
C ILE A 263 -3.48 11.20 -0.27
N SER A 264 -2.67 11.60 0.71
CA SER A 264 -1.28 11.11 0.80
C SER A 264 -0.92 10.62 2.18
N LEU A 265 -0.22 9.49 2.22
CA LEU A 265 0.35 8.89 3.42
C LEU A 265 1.85 8.67 3.20
N PRO A 266 2.70 9.01 4.19
CA PRO A 266 4.15 8.90 4.04
C PRO A 266 4.61 7.46 3.79
N TYR A 267 5.57 7.31 2.86
CA TYR A 267 6.18 6.03 2.53
C TYR A 267 6.86 5.38 3.74
N ASP A 268 7.51 6.17 4.57
CA ASP A 268 8.31 5.70 5.69
C ASP A 268 7.48 5.32 6.95
N SER A 269 6.16 5.10 6.79
CA SER A 269 5.26 4.63 7.85
C SER A 269 4.89 3.16 7.68
N TYR A 270 4.68 2.42 8.78
CA TYR A 270 4.12 1.06 8.81
C TYR A 270 4.80 0.04 7.89
N HIS A 271 6.12 -0.15 8.03
CA HIS A 271 6.88 -1.08 7.21
C HIS A 271 6.85 -2.53 7.70
N GLY A 272 7.19 -3.44 6.78
CA GLY A 272 7.47 -4.85 7.06
C GLY A 272 6.29 -5.62 7.65
N VAL A 273 6.60 -6.71 8.35
CA VAL A 273 5.62 -7.59 9.00
C VAL A 273 4.83 -6.87 10.09
N TYR A 274 5.47 -5.96 10.80
CA TYR A 274 4.86 -5.15 11.86
C TYR A 274 3.67 -4.33 11.34
N GLY A 275 3.77 -3.71 10.16
CA GLY A 275 2.68 -2.95 9.57
C GLY A 275 1.39 -3.75 9.39
N TYR A 276 1.48 -5.06 9.12
CA TYR A 276 0.29 -5.90 8.92
C TYR A 276 -0.53 -6.13 10.21
N SER A 277 0.06 -6.00 11.39
CA SER A 277 -0.65 -6.10 12.68
C SER A 277 -1.27 -4.78 13.16
N HIS A 278 -1.06 -3.68 12.43
CA HIS A 278 -1.58 -2.33 12.76
C HIS A 278 -2.72 -1.89 11.83
N ALA A 279 -3.41 -2.85 11.23
CA ALA A 279 -4.42 -2.59 10.21
C ALA A 279 -5.53 -1.63 10.67
N ARG A 280 -5.98 -1.74 11.92
CA ARG A 280 -7.00 -0.85 12.51
C ARG A 280 -6.50 0.60 12.59
N GLU A 281 -5.30 0.81 13.08
CA GLU A 281 -4.69 2.14 13.21
C GLU A 281 -4.46 2.78 11.83
N ILE A 282 -3.96 1.98 10.88
CA ILE A 282 -3.73 2.43 9.50
C ILE A 282 -5.07 2.81 8.82
N ALA A 283 -6.12 2.02 9.01
CA ALA A 283 -7.44 2.33 8.46
C ALA A 283 -8.01 3.63 9.05
N GLU A 284 -7.88 3.84 10.37
CA GLU A 284 -8.33 5.08 11.01
C GLU A 284 -7.53 6.30 10.55
N LEU A 285 -6.22 6.16 10.35
CA LEU A 285 -5.39 7.20 9.72
C LEU A 285 -5.89 7.51 8.31
N GLY A 286 -6.20 6.49 7.51
CA GLY A 286 -6.76 6.65 6.17
C GLY A 286 -8.08 7.42 6.17
N ARG A 287 -8.98 7.12 7.11
CA ARG A 287 -10.23 7.86 7.31
C ARG A 287 -9.97 9.34 7.57
N ARG A 288 -9.10 9.67 8.53
CA ARG A 288 -8.77 11.04 8.89
C ARG A 288 -8.15 11.82 7.72
N LEU A 289 -7.15 11.25 7.04
CA LEU A 289 -6.52 11.91 5.90
C LEU A 289 -7.52 12.15 4.75
N THR A 290 -8.47 11.24 4.56
CA THR A 290 -9.52 11.39 3.55
C THR A 290 -10.48 12.51 3.94
N ALA A 291 -10.87 12.59 5.21
CA ALA A 291 -11.72 13.67 5.71
C ALA A 291 -11.08 15.03 5.47
N GLU A 292 -9.80 15.20 5.85
CA GLU A 292 -9.03 16.44 5.66
C GLU A 292 -8.95 16.84 4.18
N ALA A 293 -8.66 15.89 3.29
CA ALA A 293 -8.56 16.14 1.86
C ALA A 293 -9.92 16.53 1.24
N LEU A 294 -11.00 15.88 1.66
CA LEU A 294 -12.36 16.19 1.19
C LEU A 294 -12.83 17.55 1.72
N ASP A 295 -12.54 17.91 2.98
CA ASP A 295 -12.84 19.22 3.54
C ASP A 295 -12.19 20.34 2.73
N ALA A 296 -10.91 20.14 2.36
CA ALA A 296 -10.18 21.10 1.54
C ALA A 296 -10.78 21.22 0.12
N TYR A 297 -11.15 20.09 -0.48
CA TYR A 297 -11.77 20.05 -1.80
C TYR A 297 -13.15 20.71 -1.79
N GLU A 298 -14.03 20.36 -0.85
CA GLU A 298 -15.38 20.86 -0.74
C GLU A 298 -15.40 22.36 -0.48
N LYS A 299 -14.51 22.86 0.40
CA LYS A 299 -14.36 24.29 0.67
C LYS A 299 -13.95 25.10 -0.58
N LYS A 300 -13.15 24.50 -1.46
CA LYS A 300 -12.71 25.14 -2.71
C LYS A 300 -13.83 25.23 -3.76
N HIS A 301 -14.83 24.31 -3.67
CA HIS A 301 -15.87 24.16 -4.68
C HIS A 301 -17.27 24.51 -4.15
N ALA A 302 -17.39 25.02 -2.91
CA ALA A 302 -18.59 25.59 -2.33
C ALA A 302 -18.72 27.06 -2.73
#